data_53b9238a348ec9e59e416d3c1a5d015f
#
_entry.id   53b9238a348ec9e59e416d3c1a5d015f
#
_cell.length_a   1.000
_cell.length_b   1.000
_cell.length_c   1.000
_cell.angle_alpha   90.00
_cell.angle_beta   90.00
_cell.angle_gamma   90.00
#
_symmetry.space_group_name_H-M   'P 1'
#
loop_
_entity.id
_entity.type
_entity.pdbx_description
1 polymer ?
#
loop_
_entity_poly.entity_id
_entity_poly.type
_entity_poly.pdbx_seq_one_letter_code
_entity_poly.pdbx_strand_id
1 'polypeptide(L)'
;MIETYYAAALAAIFGAVVGAAAVAGRKAPGAPKAYIVTEVDVTGDVAAFQRDYAAHAQATIEPFGGRYLVRGGRVVGIEGEPPKPRIVISVFDSFEQAQAWRNSPDYVKIAAVRQRETKSRQYIVEGLPE
;
A
#
# COMPACT_ATOMS: atom_id res chain seq x y z
N MET A 1 -15.30 -8.96 -21.44
CA MET A 1 -15.55 -8.83 -20.00
C MET A 1 -14.52 -7.94 -19.32
N ILE A 2 -13.25 -8.24 -19.48
CA ILE A 2 -12.18 -7.42 -18.88
C ILE A 2 -12.20 -5.99 -19.42
N GLU A 3 -12.35 -5.87 -20.74
CA GLU A 3 -12.40 -4.54 -21.36
C GLU A 3 -13.56 -3.70 -20.86
N THR A 4 -14.73 -4.31 -20.73
CA THR A 4 -15.89 -3.59 -20.20
C THR A 4 -15.67 -3.13 -18.78
N TYR A 5 -15.03 -3.95 -17.97
CA TYR A 5 -14.72 -3.60 -16.58
C TYR A 5 -13.76 -2.40 -16.51
N TYR A 6 -12.68 -2.45 -17.29
CA TYR A 6 -11.72 -1.34 -17.29
C TYR A 6 -12.32 -0.06 -17.83
N ALA A 7 -13.17 -0.15 -18.82
CA ALA A 7 -13.85 1.02 -19.34
C ALA A 7 -14.73 1.67 -18.27
N ALA A 8 -15.44 0.86 -17.52
CA ALA A 8 -16.28 1.38 -16.43
C ALA A 8 -15.44 2.03 -15.35
N ALA A 9 -14.33 1.41 -14.98
CA ALA A 9 -13.43 1.96 -13.97
C ALA A 9 -12.82 3.29 -14.42
N LEU A 10 -12.40 3.36 -15.67
CA LEU A 10 -11.85 4.58 -16.23
C LEU A 10 -12.88 5.70 -16.26
N ALA A 11 -14.12 5.39 -16.63
CA ALA A 11 -15.18 6.40 -16.63
C ALA A 11 -15.43 6.96 -15.23
N ALA A 12 -15.41 6.09 -14.21
CA ALA A 12 -15.60 6.53 -12.84
C ALA A 12 -14.43 7.39 -12.35
N ILE A 13 -13.19 7.02 -12.71
CA ILE A 13 -12.01 7.80 -12.37
C ILE A 13 -12.09 9.18 -13.03
N PHE A 14 -12.48 9.21 -14.29
CA PHE A 14 -12.65 10.46 -15.01
C PHE A 14 -13.68 11.35 -14.34
N GLY A 15 -14.80 10.78 -13.92
CA GLY A 15 -15.81 11.52 -13.19
C GLY A 15 -15.28 12.07 -11.86
N ALA A 16 -14.44 11.30 -11.17
CA ALA A 16 -13.82 11.75 -9.92
C ALA A 16 -12.89 12.95 -10.14
N VAL A 17 -12.16 12.97 -11.25
CA VAL A 17 -11.31 14.13 -11.58
C VAL A 17 -12.13 15.38 -11.72
N VAL A 18 -13.29 15.28 -12.38
CA VAL A 18 -14.21 16.42 -12.52
C VAL A 18 -14.79 16.84 -11.16
N GLY A 19 -14.99 15.88 -10.29
CA GLY A 19 -15.58 16.09 -8.99
C GLY A 19 -14.67 16.70 -7.94
N ALA A 20 -13.44 17.05 -8.27
CA ALA A 20 -12.48 17.69 -7.39
C ALA A 20 -11.78 16.74 -6.41
N ALA A 21 -10.86 17.29 -5.63
CA ALA A 21 -10.00 16.54 -4.71
C ALA A 21 -10.78 15.78 -3.63
N ALA A 22 -12.00 16.23 -3.30
CA ALA A 22 -12.80 15.58 -2.27
C ALA A 22 -13.16 14.12 -2.56
N VAL A 23 -13.11 13.72 -3.84
CA VAL A 23 -13.42 12.34 -4.25
C VAL A 23 -12.18 11.52 -4.58
N ALA A 24 -10.99 12.07 -4.34
CA ALA A 24 -9.73 11.38 -4.68
C ALA A 24 -9.59 10.03 -3.96
N GLY A 25 -10.20 9.89 -2.78
CA GLY A 25 -10.13 8.66 -2.02
C GLY A 25 -11.21 7.64 -2.33
N ARG A 26 -12.11 7.95 -3.26
CA ARG A 26 -13.22 7.05 -3.55
C ARG A 26 -12.87 6.08 -4.67
N LYS A 27 -13.28 4.83 -4.49
CA LYS A 27 -13.20 3.85 -5.56
C LYS A 27 -14.44 3.91 -6.42
N ALA A 28 -14.32 3.53 -7.68
CA ALA A 28 -15.44 3.34 -8.56
C ALA A 28 -16.26 2.12 -8.13
N PRO A 29 -17.61 2.12 -8.33
CA PRO A 29 -18.41 0.92 -8.12
C PRO A 29 -17.85 -0.25 -8.91
N GLY A 30 -17.62 -1.39 -8.25
CA GLY A 30 -17.04 -2.58 -8.87
C GLY A 30 -15.54 -2.52 -9.07
N ALA A 31 -14.89 -1.40 -8.78
CA ALA A 31 -13.43 -1.30 -8.90
C ALA A 31 -12.75 -2.18 -7.84
N PRO A 32 -11.64 -2.82 -8.20
CA PRO A 32 -10.94 -3.68 -7.25
C PRO A 32 -10.24 -2.88 -6.18
N LYS A 33 -10.07 -3.51 -5.04
CA LYS A 33 -9.15 -3.01 -4.01
C LYS A 33 -7.72 -3.14 -4.49
N ALA A 34 -6.82 -2.47 -3.81
CA ALA A 34 -5.39 -2.62 -4.05
C ALA A 34 -4.68 -2.96 -2.76
N TYR A 35 -3.64 -3.75 -2.88
CA TYR A 35 -2.86 -4.22 -1.75
C TYR A 35 -1.43 -3.75 -1.91
N ILE A 36 -0.86 -3.23 -0.84
CA ILE A 36 0.57 -2.93 -0.81
C ILE A 36 1.25 -4.00 0.02
N VAL A 37 2.20 -4.69 -0.60
CA VAL A 37 2.99 -5.71 0.04
C VAL A 37 4.38 -5.14 0.29
N THR A 38 4.81 -5.17 1.55
CA THR A 38 6.15 -4.73 1.92
C THR A 38 6.85 -5.90 2.62
N GLU A 39 7.95 -6.35 2.03
CA GLU A 39 8.80 -7.36 2.63
C GLU A 39 10.02 -6.67 3.19
N VAL A 40 10.32 -6.90 4.46
CA VAL A 40 11.32 -6.14 5.18
C VAL A 40 12.31 -7.06 5.90
N ASP A 41 13.59 -6.77 5.73
CA ASP A 41 14.66 -7.32 6.53
C ASP A 41 15.41 -6.16 7.17
N VAL A 42 15.28 -6.00 8.48
CA VAL A 42 15.94 -4.90 9.20
C VAL A 42 17.43 -5.25 9.34
N THR A 43 18.25 -4.64 8.51
CA THR A 43 19.70 -4.90 8.48
C THR A 43 20.51 -3.82 9.16
N GLY A 44 19.88 -2.68 9.47
CA GLY A 44 20.52 -1.58 10.16
C GLY A 44 20.06 -1.46 11.60
N ASP A 45 19.73 -0.26 12.02
CA ASP A 45 19.34 0.05 13.39
C ASP A 45 17.87 -0.30 13.63
N VAL A 46 17.63 -1.37 14.40
CA VAL A 46 16.28 -1.83 14.72
C VAL A 46 15.50 -0.77 15.51
N ALA A 47 16.15 -0.12 16.47
CA ALA A 47 15.47 0.89 17.28
C ALA A 47 15.07 2.11 16.45
N ALA A 48 15.91 2.54 15.53
CA ALA A 48 15.59 3.62 14.61
C ALA A 48 14.43 3.24 13.69
N PHE A 49 14.43 2.02 13.16
CA PHE A 49 13.34 1.53 12.33
C PHE A 49 12.02 1.55 13.09
N GLN A 50 12.00 1.04 14.32
CA GLN A 50 10.78 1.01 15.12
C GLN A 50 10.29 2.42 15.48
N ARG A 51 11.18 3.25 15.95
CA ARG A 51 10.84 4.60 16.44
C ARG A 51 10.45 5.55 15.32
N ASP A 52 11.20 5.53 14.23
CA ASP A 52 11.11 6.57 13.21
C ASP A 52 10.32 6.12 11.96
N TYR A 53 10.06 4.83 11.81
CA TYR A 53 9.25 4.32 10.71
C TYR A 53 8.01 3.58 11.22
N ALA A 54 8.19 2.44 11.89
CA ALA A 54 7.06 1.55 12.20
C ALA A 54 6.01 2.23 13.08
N ALA A 55 6.45 3.02 14.05
CA ALA A 55 5.54 3.72 14.97
C ALA A 55 4.67 4.77 14.27
N HIS A 56 5.07 5.25 13.10
CA HIS A 56 4.37 6.33 12.39
C HIS A 56 3.61 5.86 11.16
N ALA A 57 3.87 4.65 10.69
CA ALA A 57 3.35 4.19 9.40
C ALA A 57 1.83 4.16 9.37
N GLN A 58 1.19 3.69 10.43
CA GLN A 58 -0.27 3.59 10.48
C GLN A 58 -0.95 4.95 10.32
N ALA A 59 -0.42 5.96 11.00
CA ALA A 59 -0.98 7.30 10.89
C ALA A 59 -0.92 7.86 9.47
N THR A 60 0.01 7.38 8.65
CA THR A 60 0.12 7.84 7.26
C THR A 60 -0.86 7.17 6.32
N ILE A 61 -1.29 5.92 6.59
CA ILE A 61 -2.19 5.22 5.69
C ILE A 61 -3.67 5.54 5.94
N GLU A 62 -4.01 5.89 7.16
CA GLU A 62 -5.42 6.13 7.54
C GLU A 62 -6.09 7.24 6.72
N PRO A 63 -5.45 8.39 6.47
CA PRO A 63 -6.07 9.43 5.66
C PRO A 63 -6.40 9.01 4.22
N PHE A 64 -5.73 7.95 3.74
CA PHE A 64 -5.95 7.43 2.39
C PHE A 64 -6.87 6.21 2.39
N GLY A 65 -7.54 5.94 3.52
CA GLY A 65 -8.45 4.81 3.62
C GLY A 65 -7.76 3.46 3.74
N GLY A 66 -6.46 3.45 4.00
CA GLY A 66 -5.71 2.21 4.13
C GLY A 66 -5.87 1.58 5.51
N ARG A 67 -5.71 0.28 5.56
CA ARG A 67 -5.63 -0.46 6.81
C ARG A 67 -4.74 -1.68 6.65
N TYR A 68 -4.19 -2.15 7.76
CA TYR A 68 -3.35 -3.33 7.73
C TYR A 68 -4.17 -4.60 7.73
N LEU A 69 -3.73 -5.59 6.95
CA LEU A 69 -4.23 -6.97 6.96
C LEU A 69 -3.21 -7.90 7.59
N VAL A 70 -1.93 -7.66 7.33
CA VAL A 70 -0.80 -8.44 7.88
C VAL A 70 0.23 -7.43 8.34
N ARG A 71 0.74 -7.63 9.53
CA ARG A 71 1.76 -6.73 10.07
C ARG A 71 2.73 -7.52 10.94
N GLY A 72 3.65 -8.23 10.28
CA GLY A 72 4.74 -8.91 10.97
C GLY A 72 4.36 -10.18 11.71
N GLY A 73 3.42 -10.95 11.20
CA GLY A 73 3.11 -12.27 11.74
C GLY A 73 4.15 -13.32 11.35
N ARG A 74 3.92 -14.56 11.75
CA ARG A 74 4.82 -15.67 11.41
C ARG A 74 4.86 -15.86 9.90
N VAL A 75 6.04 -16.16 9.39
CA VAL A 75 6.28 -16.41 7.97
C VAL A 75 6.96 -17.76 7.82
N VAL A 76 6.45 -18.58 6.91
CA VAL A 76 7.07 -19.87 6.57
C VAL A 76 7.21 -19.91 5.05
N GLY A 77 8.43 -20.04 4.56
CA GLY A 77 8.67 -20.30 3.17
C GLY A 77 8.29 -21.72 2.80
N ILE A 78 7.57 -21.89 1.70
CA ILE A 78 7.13 -23.21 1.26
C ILE A 78 7.90 -23.66 0.03
N GLU A 79 8.12 -22.74 -0.89
CA GLU A 79 8.76 -23.06 -2.16
C GLU A 79 9.48 -21.82 -2.68
N GLY A 80 10.59 -22.04 -3.35
CA GLY A 80 11.39 -20.98 -3.95
C GLY A 80 12.24 -20.23 -2.93
N GLU A 81 12.66 -19.04 -3.28
CA GLU A 81 13.46 -18.21 -2.40
C GLU A 81 12.70 -17.84 -1.14
N PRO A 82 13.36 -17.87 0.02
CA PRO A 82 12.69 -17.49 1.27
C PRO A 82 12.19 -16.04 1.19
N PRO A 83 11.00 -15.76 1.71
CA PRO A 83 10.56 -14.37 1.85
C PRO A 83 11.41 -13.66 2.89
N LYS A 84 11.39 -12.34 2.86
CA LYS A 84 12.04 -11.57 3.92
C LYS A 84 11.32 -11.82 5.25
N PRO A 85 12.01 -11.64 6.39
CA PRO A 85 11.46 -12.05 7.69
C PRO A 85 10.17 -11.37 8.10
N ARG A 86 9.97 -10.11 7.69
CA ARG A 86 8.79 -9.34 8.07
C ARG A 86 7.96 -9.00 6.84
N ILE A 87 6.71 -9.42 6.86
CA ILE A 87 5.76 -9.12 5.79
C ILE A 87 4.70 -8.18 6.34
N VAL A 88 4.42 -7.11 5.59
CA VAL A 88 3.35 -6.18 5.90
C VAL A 88 2.46 -6.06 4.68
N ILE A 89 1.17 -6.24 4.86
CA ILE A 89 0.19 -6.08 3.78
C ILE A 89 -0.87 -5.09 4.26
N SER A 90 -1.04 -4.03 3.48
CA SER A 90 -2.12 -3.09 3.69
C SER A 90 -3.07 -3.12 2.51
N VAL A 91 -4.32 -2.74 2.75
CA VAL A 91 -5.35 -2.69 1.71
C VAL A 91 -5.90 -1.28 1.62
N PHE A 92 -6.17 -0.86 0.38
CA PHE A 92 -6.79 0.42 0.04
C PHE A 92 -7.98 0.14 -0.87
N ASP A 93 -8.95 1.04 -0.88
CA ASP A 93 -10.17 0.85 -1.66
C ASP A 93 -9.95 0.91 -3.18
N SER A 94 -8.82 1.48 -3.61
CA SER A 94 -8.46 1.53 -5.03
C SER A 94 -6.95 1.57 -5.23
N PHE A 95 -6.55 1.24 -6.43
CA PHE A 95 -5.14 1.34 -6.84
C PHE A 95 -4.64 2.77 -6.73
N GLU A 96 -5.49 3.73 -7.10
CA GLU A 96 -5.15 5.16 -7.07
C GLU A 96 -4.95 5.67 -5.64
N GLN A 97 -5.76 5.19 -4.69
CA GLN A 97 -5.56 5.55 -3.28
C GLN A 97 -4.25 4.99 -2.74
N ALA A 98 -3.93 3.75 -3.11
CA ALA A 98 -2.67 3.13 -2.69
C ALA A 98 -1.47 3.92 -3.25
N GLN A 99 -1.53 4.31 -4.52
CA GLN A 99 -0.49 5.14 -5.11
C GLN A 99 -0.40 6.51 -4.46
N ALA A 100 -1.55 7.12 -4.17
CA ALA A 100 -1.59 8.43 -3.52
C ALA A 100 -0.93 8.38 -2.15
N TRP A 101 -1.19 7.33 -1.37
CA TRP A 101 -0.51 7.15 -0.09
C TRP A 101 1.00 6.99 -0.28
N ARG A 102 1.41 6.12 -1.19
CA ARG A 102 2.84 5.84 -1.39
C ARG A 102 3.60 7.10 -1.79
N ASN A 103 2.96 8.00 -2.51
CA ASN A 103 3.57 9.23 -2.99
C ASN A 103 3.31 10.42 -2.06
N SER A 104 2.58 10.23 -0.96
CA SER A 104 2.28 11.32 -0.04
C SER A 104 3.54 11.80 0.67
N PRO A 105 3.64 13.12 0.93
CA PRO A 105 4.81 13.67 1.61
C PRO A 105 5.06 13.03 2.98
N ASP A 106 4.02 12.75 3.74
CA ASP A 106 4.17 12.15 5.07
C ASP A 106 4.78 10.75 5.00
N TYR A 107 4.32 9.94 4.05
CA TYR A 107 4.89 8.59 3.91
C TYR A 107 6.30 8.64 3.32
N VAL A 108 6.53 9.45 2.30
CA VAL A 108 7.86 9.57 1.67
C VAL A 108 8.90 9.94 2.71
N LYS A 109 8.54 10.80 3.65
CA LYS A 109 9.44 11.23 4.72
C LYS A 109 9.89 10.05 5.59
N ILE A 110 8.97 9.21 6.04
CA ILE A 110 9.34 8.05 6.88
C ILE A 110 9.91 6.90 6.06
N ALA A 111 9.52 6.78 4.81
CA ALA A 111 10.06 5.74 3.93
C ALA A 111 11.58 5.81 3.81
N ALA A 112 12.15 7.01 3.90
CA ALA A 112 13.60 7.18 3.88
C ALA A 112 14.29 6.41 5.02
N VAL A 113 13.66 6.35 6.19
CA VAL A 113 14.16 5.59 7.33
C VAL A 113 14.14 4.10 7.01
N ARG A 114 13.02 3.59 6.50
CA ARG A 114 12.91 2.17 6.12
C ARG A 114 13.96 1.82 5.06
N GLN A 115 14.12 2.66 4.07
CA GLN A 115 15.08 2.43 3.00
C GLN A 115 16.53 2.39 3.51
N ARG A 116 16.83 3.21 4.49
CA ARG A 116 18.18 3.27 5.07
C ARG A 116 18.46 2.10 6.02
N GLU A 117 17.47 1.73 6.85
CA GLU A 117 17.69 0.75 7.91
C GLU A 117 17.33 -0.68 7.52
N THR A 118 16.82 -0.90 6.31
CA THR A 118 16.36 -2.22 5.90
C THR A 118 16.79 -2.55 4.49
N LYS A 119 16.75 -3.85 4.18
CA LYS A 119 16.64 -4.33 2.81
C LYS A 119 15.19 -4.72 2.64
N SER A 120 14.48 -4.00 1.79
CA SER A 120 13.05 -4.21 1.63
C SER A 120 12.64 -4.16 0.17
N ARG A 121 11.47 -4.75 -0.08
CA ARG A 121 10.82 -4.75 -1.38
C ARG A 121 9.37 -4.34 -1.15
N GLN A 122 8.86 -3.44 -1.98
CA GLN A 122 7.51 -2.94 -1.82
C GLN A 122 6.84 -2.82 -3.19
N TYR A 123 5.60 -3.30 -3.28
CA TYR A 123 4.87 -3.23 -4.54
C TYR A 123 3.37 -3.17 -4.27
N ILE A 124 2.64 -2.72 -5.27
CA ILE A 124 1.18 -2.63 -5.24
C ILE A 124 0.63 -3.72 -6.15
N VAL A 125 -0.37 -4.44 -5.65
CA VAL A 125 -1.07 -5.47 -6.43
C VAL A 125 -2.55 -5.12 -6.44
N GLU A 126 -3.13 -5.04 -7.64
CA GLU A 126 -4.55 -4.83 -7.79
C GLU A 126 -5.29 -6.13 -7.53
N GLY A 127 -6.35 -6.05 -6.75
CA GLY A 127 -7.18 -7.21 -6.44
C GLY A 127 -8.15 -7.55 -7.57
N LEU A 128 -8.96 -8.54 -7.33
CA LEU A 128 -10.01 -8.91 -8.28
C LEU A 128 -11.15 -7.87 -8.23
N PRO A 129 -11.87 -7.70 -9.34
CA PRO A 129 -13.06 -6.84 -9.33
C PRO A 129 -14.08 -7.35 -8.33
N GLU A 130 -14.80 -6.42 -7.68
CA GLU A 130 -15.86 -6.74 -6.72
C GLU A 130 -17.22 -6.76 -7.37
#